data_4432ba0f90ebb6d4eeafb664a4d3dcba
#
_entry.id   4432ba0f90ebb6d4eeafb664a4d3dcba
#
_cell.length_a   1.000
_cell.length_b   1.000
_cell.length_c   1.000
_cell.angle_alpha   90.00
_cell.angle_beta   90.00
_cell.angle_gamma   90.00
#
_symmetry.space_group_name_H-M   'P 1'
#
loop_
_entity.id
_entity.type
_entity.pdbx_description
1 polymer ?
#
loop_
_entity_poly.entity_id
_entity_poly.type
_entity_poly.pdbx_seq_one_letter_code
_entity_poly.pdbx_strand_id
1 'polypeptide(L)'
;PFWHMMTCAAIVLTALSFILGRDIWKQKWQGRKGGTKYIVGQIVLGIALAFVLWGVFWVGDKLSQWVFPSFARMQVNSIYSIKDGFDPHVVGLLLLLLIGPAEEIFWRGYVQERLQRSCSKTWIGALIGIALYTAIHIPSCNFMLIVAAGVCGVVWGGLYWWKPQWFPALLLSHAVWDAAVFVWFPI
;
A
#
# COMPACT_ATOMS: atom_id res chain seq x y z
N PRO A 1 6.91 -17.62 -11.06
CA PRO A 1 6.98 -17.46 -9.63
C PRO A 1 6.75 -16.01 -9.24
N PHE A 2 5.49 -15.71 -8.99
CA PHE A 2 5.01 -14.36 -8.69
C PHE A 2 5.78 -13.71 -7.52
N TRP A 3 5.92 -14.42 -6.39
CA TRP A 3 6.57 -13.91 -5.19
C TRP A 3 8.05 -13.54 -5.38
N HIS A 4 8.78 -14.30 -6.21
CA HIS A 4 10.17 -13.95 -6.53
C HIS A 4 10.24 -12.63 -7.33
N MET A 5 9.33 -12.46 -8.31
CA MET A 5 9.28 -11.21 -9.08
C MET A 5 8.89 -10.02 -8.19
N MET A 6 7.90 -10.20 -7.31
CA MET A 6 7.51 -9.15 -6.35
C MET A 6 8.65 -8.78 -5.40
N THR A 7 9.37 -9.77 -4.88
CA THR A 7 10.55 -9.55 -4.03
C THR A 7 11.64 -8.76 -4.77
N CYS A 8 11.99 -9.17 -6.00
CA CYS A 8 12.97 -8.44 -6.82
C CYS A 8 12.49 -7.01 -7.12
N ALA A 9 11.23 -6.85 -7.51
CA ALA A 9 10.65 -5.54 -7.78
C ALA A 9 10.69 -4.64 -6.53
N ALA A 10 10.31 -5.15 -5.37
CA ALA A 10 10.35 -4.43 -4.11
C ALA A 10 11.76 -3.90 -3.78
N ILE A 11 12.78 -4.75 -3.93
CA ILE A 11 14.19 -4.36 -3.71
C ILE A 11 14.63 -3.28 -4.70
N VAL A 12 14.37 -3.51 -6.01
CA VAL A 12 14.77 -2.57 -7.07
C VAL A 12 14.07 -1.22 -6.92
N LEU A 13 12.75 -1.22 -6.71
CA LEU A 13 11.98 0.02 -6.55
C LEU A 13 12.38 0.79 -5.29
N THR A 14 12.67 0.10 -4.19
CA THR A 14 13.22 0.73 -2.98
C THR A 14 14.57 1.38 -3.26
N ALA A 15 15.49 0.67 -3.91
CA ALA A 15 16.81 1.20 -4.27
C ALA A 15 16.67 2.43 -5.19
N LEU A 16 15.85 2.35 -6.23
CA LEU A 16 15.58 3.46 -7.14
C LEU A 16 14.98 4.67 -6.40
N SER A 17 14.08 4.44 -5.44
CA SER A 17 13.50 5.51 -4.63
C SER A 17 14.55 6.30 -3.86
N PHE A 18 15.52 5.60 -3.28
CA PHE A 18 16.62 6.25 -2.54
C PHE A 18 17.64 6.91 -3.46
N ILE A 19 17.95 6.33 -4.61
CA ILE A 19 18.92 6.86 -5.57
C ILE A 19 18.35 8.10 -6.26
N LEU A 20 17.16 8.01 -6.84
CA LEU A 20 16.53 9.08 -7.61
C LEU A 20 15.83 10.14 -6.72
N GLY A 21 15.46 9.75 -5.52
CA GLY A 21 14.81 10.62 -4.52
C GLY A 21 15.73 11.13 -3.42
N ARG A 22 17.06 11.18 -3.64
CA ARG A 22 18.05 11.60 -2.60
C ARG A 22 17.70 12.92 -1.93
N ASP A 23 17.27 13.91 -2.71
CA ASP A 23 16.84 15.22 -2.25
C ASP A 23 15.61 15.13 -1.33
N ILE A 24 14.63 14.31 -1.71
CA ILE A 24 13.40 14.07 -0.94
C ILE A 24 13.74 13.42 0.40
N TRP A 25 14.51 12.32 0.37
CA TRP A 25 14.84 11.57 1.58
C TRP A 25 15.73 12.35 2.53
N LYS A 26 16.68 13.14 2.01
CA LYS A 26 17.52 14.01 2.83
C LYS A 26 16.65 15.02 3.61
N GLN A 27 15.69 15.67 2.95
CA GLN A 27 14.78 16.61 3.60
C GLN A 27 13.87 15.93 4.64
N LYS A 28 13.33 14.75 4.32
CA LYS A 28 12.51 13.98 5.25
C LYS A 28 13.27 13.59 6.52
N TRP A 29 14.54 13.26 6.41
CA TRP A 29 15.36 12.86 7.56
C TRP A 29 15.82 14.05 8.39
N GLN A 30 16.19 15.15 7.76
CA GLN A 30 16.57 16.39 8.46
C GLN A 30 15.39 17.03 9.20
N GLY A 31 14.17 16.91 8.71
CA GLY A 31 12.96 17.41 9.34
C GLY A 31 12.39 16.54 10.47
N ARG A 32 12.94 15.34 10.69
CA ARG A 32 12.41 14.41 11.69
C ARG A 32 12.75 14.84 13.12
N LYS A 33 11.76 15.35 13.83
CA LYS A 33 11.77 15.46 15.28
C LYS A 33 11.07 14.20 15.82
N GLY A 34 11.83 13.17 16.19
CA GLY A 34 11.27 11.94 16.71
C GLY A 34 11.70 11.69 18.14
N GLY A 35 10.74 11.59 19.06
CA GLY A 35 10.94 11.04 20.40
C GLY A 35 10.07 9.78 20.57
N THR A 36 10.19 9.10 21.70
CA THR A 36 9.44 7.87 21.98
C THR A 36 7.94 8.04 21.78
N LYS A 37 7.36 9.17 22.20
CA LYS A 37 5.94 9.47 22.03
C LYS A 37 5.52 9.53 20.54
N TYR A 38 6.37 10.10 19.69
CA TYR A 38 6.12 10.14 18.24
C TYR A 38 6.13 8.73 17.65
N ILE A 39 7.14 7.93 17.98
CA ILE A 39 7.27 6.55 17.48
C ILE A 39 6.06 5.71 17.90
N VAL A 40 5.70 5.73 19.19
CA VAL A 40 4.52 5.02 19.69
C VAL A 40 3.25 5.50 18.99
N GLY A 41 3.09 6.81 18.81
CA GLY A 41 1.94 7.38 18.08
C GLY A 41 1.85 6.89 16.64
N GLN A 42 2.98 6.80 15.91
CA GLN A 42 3.00 6.26 14.54
C GLN A 42 2.64 4.77 14.51
N ILE A 43 3.11 3.98 15.47
CA ILE A 43 2.78 2.55 15.56
C ILE A 43 1.29 2.36 15.83
N VAL A 44 0.74 3.04 16.83
CA VAL A 44 -0.69 2.95 17.18
C VAL A 44 -1.55 3.39 16.00
N LEU A 45 -1.20 4.52 15.36
CA LEU A 45 -1.94 5.02 14.20
C LEU A 45 -1.87 4.04 13.02
N GLY A 46 -0.69 3.48 12.72
CA GLY A 46 -0.50 2.54 11.62
C GLY A 46 -1.36 1.27 11.80
N ILE A 47 -1.34 0.71 13.01
CA ILE A 47 -2.17 -0.46 13.35
C ILE A 47 -3.66 -0.11 13.26
N ALA A 48 -4.09 1.03 13.82
CA ALA A 48 -5.48 1.47 13.77
C ALA A 48 -5.96 1.66 12.32
N LEU A 49 -5.15 2.29 11.46
CA LEU A 49 -5.47 2.45 10.03
C LEU A 49 -5.57 1.11 9.29
N ALA A 50 -4.72 0.14 9.61
CA ALA A 50 -4.81 -1.21 9.05
C ALA A 50 -6.14 -1.88 9.41
N PHE A 51 -6.58 -1.79 10.67
CA PHE A 51 -7.87 -2.32 11.10
C PHE A 51 -9.06 -1.61 10.46
N VAL A 52 -9.02 -0.29 10.37
CA VAL A 52 -10.08 0.48 9.70
C VAL A 52 -10.18 0.06 8.22
N LEU A 53 -9.05 -0.05 7.54
CA LEU A 53 -9.02 -0.45 6.14
C LEU A 53 -9.48 -1.89 5.95
N TRP A 54 -9.10 -2.81 6.86
CA TRP A 54 -9.64 -4.18 6.87
C TRP A 54 -11.17 -4.17 6.97
N GLY A 55 -11.74 -3.37 7.85
CA GLY A 55 -13.19 -3.21 7.99
C GLY A 55 -13.85 -2.65 6.72
N VAL A 56 -13.22 -1.66 6.05
CA VAL A 56 -13.69 -1.12 4.76
C VAL A 56 -13.75 -2.23 3.71
N PHE A 57 -12.71 -3.05 3.62
CA PHE A 57 -12.67 -4.16 2.67
C PHE A 57 -13.66 -5.28 3.02
N TRP A 58 -13.85 -5.58 4.30
CA TRP A 58 -14.86 -6.54 4.73
C TRP A 58 -16.28 -6.11 4.31
N VAL A 59 -16.62 -4.83 4.49
CA VAL A 59 -17.88 -4.27 4.01
C VAL A 59 -17.95 -4.31 2.49
N GLY A 60 -16.88 -3.91 1.80
CA GLY A 60 -16.78 -3.92 0.34
C GLY A 60 -16.97 -5.32 -0.24
N ASP A 61 -16.39 -6.35 0.39
CA ASP A 61 -16.58 -7.74 0.00
C ASP A 61 -18.06 -8.17 0.12
N LYS A 62 -18.72 -7.88 1.25
CA LYS A 62 -20.15 -8.19 1.43
C LYS A 62 -21.04 -7.48 0.40
N LEU A 63 -20.77 -6.21 0.13
CA LEU A 63 -21.51 -5.44 -0.87
C LEU A 63 -21.28 -5.99 -2.28
N SER A 64 -20.06 -6.31 -2.65
CA SER A 64 -19.73 -6.85 -3.97
C SER A 64 -20.37 -8.22 -4.20
N GLN A 65 -20.37 -9.08 -3.18
CA GLN A 65 -21.03 -10.38 -3.23
C GLN A 65 -22.55 -10.26 -3.29
N TRP A 66 -23.13 -9.23 -2.66
CA TRP A 66 -24.57 -8.98 -2.75
C TRP A 66 -24.99 -8.49 -4.13
N VAL A 67 -24.18 -7.62 -4.78
CA VAL A 67 -24.51 -7.06 -6.10
C VAL A 67 -24.13 -8.02 -7.24
N PHE A 68 -22.97 -8.67 -7.16
CA PHE A 68 -22.41 -9.53 -8.21
C PHE A 68 -21.85 -10.84 -7.63
N PRO A 69 -22.67 -11.73 -7.05
CA PRO A 69 -22.20 -12.82 -6.20
C PRO A 69 -21.17 -13.75 -6.86
N SER A 70 -21.46 -14.24 -8.06
CA SER A 70 -20.58 -15.18 -8.78
C SER A 70 -19.30 -14.48 -9.28
N PHE A 71 -19.43 -13.29 -9.82
CA PHE A 71 -18.31 -12.52 -10.37
C PHE A 71 -17.33 -12.10 -9.26
N ALA A 72 -17.85 -11.50 -8.18
CA ALA A 72 -17.01 -11.05 -7.08
C ALA A 72 -16.24 -12.22 -6.45
N ARG A 73 -16.92 -13.34 -6.18
CA ARG A 73 -16.31 -14.55 -5.60
C ARG A 73 -15.20 -15.11 -6.49
N MET A 74 -15.44 -15.22 -7.80
CA MET A 74 -14.45 -15.70 -8.76
C MET A 74 -13.19 -14.80 -8.76
N GLN A 75 -13.39 -13.50 -8.80
CA GLN A 75 -12.28 -12.52 -8.82
C GLN A 75 -11.46 -12.57 -7.54
N VAL A 76 -12.11 -12.58 -6.37
CA VAL A 76 -11.45 -12.65 -5.06
C VAL A 76 -10.69 -13.97 -4.89
N ASN A 77 -11.30 -15.11 -5.27
CA ASN A 77 -10.61 -16.40 -5.21
C ASN A 77 -9.36 -16.43 -6.10
N SER A 78 -9.39 -15.80 -7.28
CA SER A 78 -8.23 -15.68 -8.16
C SER A 78 -7.10 -14.87 -7.52
N ILE A 79 -7.40 -13.85 -6.70
CA ILE A 79 -6.37 -13.11 -5.93
C ILE A 79 -5.74 -14.03 -4.89
N TYR A 80 -6.55 -14.74 -4.12
CA TYR A 80 -6.05 -15.61 -3.07
C TYR A 80 -5.26 -16.82 -3.56
N SER A 81 -5.57 -17.34 -4.77
CA SER A 81 -4.83 -18.45 -5.38
C SER A 81 -3.37 -18.13 -5.74
N ILE A 82 -2.99 -16.85 -5.79
CA ILE A 82 -1.58 -16.44 -6.05
C ILE A 82 -0.61 -16.98 -4.98
N LYS A 83 -1.10 -17.29 -3.78
CA LYS A 83 -0.27 -17.88 -2.70
C LYS A 83 -0.23 -19.41 -2.72
N ASP A 84 -1.01 -20.07 -3.58
CA ASP A 84 -1.07 -21.53 -3.63
C ASP A 84 0.30 -22.13 -3.96
N GLY A 85 0.68 -23.16 -3.21
CA GLY A 85 1.99 -23.79 -3.32
C GLY A 85 3.14 -23.07 -2.58
N PHE A 86 2.85 -21.99 -1.84
CA PHE A 86 3.82 -21.29 -0.97
C PHE A 86 3.42 -21.40 0.49
N ASP A 87 4.41 -21.37 1.38
CA ASP A 87 4.16 -21.30 2.81
C ASP A 87 3.49 -19.94 3.16
N PRO A 88 2.29 -19.94 3.75
CA PRO A 88 1.56 -18.71 4.05
C PRO A 88 2.33 -17.78 5.01
N HIS A 89 3.09 -18.35 5.95
CA HIS A 89 3.87 -17.54 6.89
C HIS A 89 5.02 -16.82 6.19
N VAL A 90 5.69 -17.49 5.24
CA VAL A 90 6.74 -16.87 4.42
C VAL A 90 6.15 -15.73 3.59
N VAL A 91 4.99 -15.95 2.95
CA VAL A 91 4.29 -14.90 2.20
C VAL A 91 3.89 -13.75 3.11
N GLY A 92 3.31 -14.03 4.28
CA GLY A 92 2.95 -13.00 5.26
C GLY A 92 4.15 -12.17 5.74
N LEU A 93 5.28 -12.79 5.99
CA LEU A 93 6.52 -12.11 6.37
C LEU A 93 7.09 -11.27 5.22
N LEU A 94 7.03 -11.75 3.97
CA LEU A 94 7.43 -10.98 2.80
C LEU A 94 6.58 -9.72 2.62
N LEU A 95 5.26 -9.83 2.78
CA LEU A 95 4.34 -8.69 2.73
C LEU A 95 4.62 -7.70 3.85
N LEU A 96 4.75 -8.20 5.08
CA LEU A 96 4.93 -7.37 6.28
C LEU A 96 6.28 -6.63 6.30
N LEU A 97 7.38 -7.32 5.94
CA LEU A 97 8.74 -6.82 6.17
C LEU A 97 9.39 -6.23 4.93
N LEU A 98 8.92 -6.59 3.74
CA LEU A 98 9.57 -6.17 2.48
C LEU A 98 8.59 -5.51 1.51
N ILE A 99 7.57 -6.23 1.03
CA ILE A 99 6.77 -5.77 -0.11
C ILE A 99 5.92 -4.55 0.28
N GLY A 100 5.11 -4.62 1.34
CA GLY A 100 4.30 -3.49 1.79
C GLY A 100 5.13 -2.24 2.11
N PRO A 101 6.22 -2.34 2.91
CA PRO A 101 7.13 -1.22 3.12
C PRO A 101 7.74 -0.65 1.84
N ALA A 102 8.18 -1.51 0.91
CA ALA A 102 8.80 -1.09 -0.35
C ALA A 102 7.81 -0.33 -1.23
N GLU A 103 6.56 -0.79 -1.30
CA GLU A 103 5.50 -0.09 -2.04
C GLU A 103 5.23 1.31 -1.48
N GLU A 104 5.14 1.48 -0.18
CA GLU A 104 4.95 2.81 0.42
C GLU A 104 6.17 3.71 0.19
N ILE A 105 7.40 3.18 0.32
CA ILE A 105 8.62 3.93 0.04
C ILE A 105 8.63 4.43 -1.40
N PHE A 106 8.28 3.56 -2.36
CA PHE A 106 8.25 3.93 -3.76
C PHE A 106 7.07 4.85 -4.10
N TRP A 107 5.84 4.44 -3.78
CA TRP A 107 4.64 5.15 -4.23
C TRP A 107 4.42 6.47 -3.50
N ARG A 108 4.42 6.47 -2.16
CA ARG A 108 4.16 7.70 -1.38
C ARG A 108 5.44 8.45 -1.08
N GLY A 109 6.49 7.71 -0.70
CA GLY A 109 7.77 8.29 -0.34
C GLY A 109 8.49 8.98 -1.49
N TYR A 110 8.40 8.43 -2.70
CA TYR A 110 9.10 8.96 -3.88
C TYR A 110 8.15 9.46 -4.97
N VAL A 111 7.32 8.61 -5.59
CA VAL A 111 6.54 8.99 -6.78
C VAL A 111 5.54 10.10 -6.47
N GLN A 112 4.65 9.89 -5.51
CA GLN A 112 3.65 10.88 -5.13
C GLN A 112 4.30 12.17 -4.61
N GLU A 113 5.34 12.08 -3.79
CA GLU A 113 6.09 13.24 -3.31
C GLU A 113 6.71 14.05 -4.45
N ARG A 114 7.32 13.36 -5.44
CA ARG A 114 7.88 14.01 -6.63
C ARG A 114 6.80 14.72 -7.44
N LEU A 115 5.67 14.07 -7.67
CA LEU A 115 4.53 14.64 -8.39
C LEU A 115 3.95 15.86 -7.65
N GLN A 116 3.80 15.78 -6.33
CA GLN A 116 3.30 16.90 -5.52
C GLN A 116 4.22 18.12 -5.57
N ARG A 117 5.54 17.92 -5.68
CA ARG A 117 6.52 19.00 -5.83
C ARG A 117 6.56 19.58 -7.25
N SER A 118 6.21 18.79 -8.25
CA SER A 118 6.26 19.20 -9.68
C SER A 118 4.98 19.85 -10.16
N CYS A 119 3.85 19.60 -9.49
CA CYS A 119 2.56 20.17 -9.88
C CYS A 119 2.33 21.55 -9.25
N SER A 120 1.56 22.41 -9.93
CA SER A 120 1.18 23.73 -9.41
C SER A 120 0.37 23.67 -8.11
N LYS A 121 -0.35 22.57 -7.89
CA LYS A 121 -1.11 22.29 -6.67
C LYS A 121 -0.80 20.86 -6.19
N THR A 122 -0.47 20.70 -4.94
CA THR A 122 -0.06 19.41 -4.36
C THR A 122 -1.13 18.32 -4.50
N TRP A 123 -2.41 18.65 -4.41
CA TRP A 123 -3.50 17.69 -4.58
C TRP A 123 -3.54 17.08 -5.98
N ILE A 124 -3.14 17.82 -7.04
CA ILE A 124 -3.05 17.29 -8.41
C ILE A 124 -2.00 16.18 -8.46
N GLY A 125 -0.82 16.43 -7.88
CA GLY A 125 0.24 15.44 -7.79
C GLY A 125 -0.19 14.19 -6.99
N ALA A 126 -0.98 14.38 -5.92
CA ALA A 126 -1.55 13.28 -5.17
C ALA A 126 -2.53 12.44 -6.01
N LEU A 127 -3.45 13.08 -6.73
CA LEU A 127 -4.40 12.40 -7.61
C LEU A 127 -3.71 11.61 -8.72
N ILE A 128 -2.67 12.20 -9.35
CA ILE A 128 -1.88 11.50 -10.37
C ILE A 128 -1.18 10.29 -9.75
N GLY A 129 -0.57 10.43 -8.57
CA GLY A 129 0.07 9.32 -7.85
C GLY A 129 -0.90 8.19 -7.53
N ILE A 130 -2.11 8.50 -7.06
CA ILE A 130 -3.19 7.55 -6.80
C ILE A 130 -3.62 6.84 -8.10
N ALA A 131 -3.82 7.61 -9.18
CA ALA A 131 -4.20 7.05 -10.48
C ALA A 131 -3.13 6.10 -11.04
N LEU A 132 -1.85 6.47 -10.95
CA LEU A 132 -0.74 5.61 -11.37
C LEU A 132 -0.65 4.33 -10.54
N TYR A 133 -0.79 4.45 -9.21
CA TYR A 133 -0.81 3.29 -8.32
C TYR A 133 -1.96 2.33 -8.65
N THR A 134 -3.15 2.85 -8.96
CA THR A 134 -4.28 2.04 -9.39
C THR A 134 -4.03 1.42 -10.77
N ALA A 135 -3.49 2.19 -11.70
CA ALA A 135 -3.30 1.77 -13.09
C ALA A 135 -2.31 0.63 -13.26
N ILE A 136 -1.28 0.52 -12.41
CA ILE A 136 -0.33 -0.61 -12.47
C ILE A 136 -0.97 -1.96 -12.15
N HIS A 137 -2.17 -1.98 -11.57
CA HIS A 137 -2.91 -3.22 -11.31
C HIS A 137 -3.80 -3.65 -12.49
N ILE A 138 -4.00 -2.80 -13.51
CA ILE A 138 -4.80 -3.11 -14.70
C ILE A 138 -4.31 -4.38 -15.43
N PRO A 139 -2.99 -4.62 -15.59
CA PRO A 139 -2.50 -5.84 -16.25
C PRO A 139 -2.88 -7.15 -15.54
N SER A 140 -3.32 -7.10 -14.28
CA SER A 140 -3.85 -8.28 -13.58
C SER A 140 -5.14 -8.81 -14.21
N CYS A 141 -5.85 -7.98 -14.99
CA CYS A 141 -7.19 -8.27 -15.53
C CYS A 141 -8.18 -8.70 -14.43
N ASN A 142 -7.93 -8.35 -13.17
CA ASN A 142 -8.79 -8.66 -12.04
C ASN A 142 -9.44 -7.36 -11.53
N PHE A 143 -10.73 -7.21 -11.81
CA PHE A 143 -11.48 -6.00 -11.49
C PHE A 143 -11.50 -5.71 -9.99
N MET A 144 -11.67 -6.74 -9.14
CA MET A 144 -11.69 -6.58 -7.69
C MET A 144 -10.34 -6.11 -7.16
N LEU A 145 -9.23 -6.60 -7.73
CA LEU A 145 -7.88 -6.14 -7.37
C LEU A 145 -7.66 -4.68 -7.78
N ILE A 146 -8.12 -4.27 -8.96
CA ILE A 146 -7.99 -2.89 -9.44
C ILE A 146 -8.79 -1.94 -8.53
N VAL A 147 -10.02 -2.31 -8.16
CA VAL A 147 -10.85 -1.53 -7.22
C VAL A 147 -10.18 -1.47 -5.84
N ALA A 148 -9.66 -2.61 -5.36
CA ALA A 148 -8.93 -2.67 -4.10
C ALA A 148 -7.72 -1.71 -4.10
N ALA A 149 -6.91 -1.75 -5.15
CA ALA A 149 -5.77 -0.84 -5.31
C ALA A 149 -6.23 0.64 -5.37
N GLY A 150 -7.36 0.92 -6.01
CA GLY A 150 -7.94 2.27 -6.04
C GLY A 150 -8.33 2.76 -4.64
N VAL A 151 -9.02 1.94 -3.85
CA VAL A 151 -9.40 2.25 -2.46
C VAL A 151 -8.15 2.48 -1.60
N CYS A 152 -7.17 1.57 -1.65
CA CYS A 152 -5.88 1.70 -0.96
C CYS A 152 -5.13 2.96 -1.40
N GLY A 153 -5.11 3.22 -2.70
CA GLY A 153 -4.51 4.42 -3.29
C GLY A 153 -5.10 5.70 -2.72
N VAL A 154 -6.44 5.79 -2.66
CA VAL A 154 -7.16 6.94 -2.10
C VAL A 154 -6.89 7.08 -0.61
N VAL A 155 -6.93 6.00 0.16
CA VAL A 155 -6.71 6.05 1.61
C VAL A 155 -5.27 6.47 1.93
N TRP A 156 -4.28 5.69 1.50
CA TRP A 156 -2.88 5.99 1.86
C TRP A 156 -2.34 7.22 1.12
N GLY A 157 -2.68 7.39 -0.16
CA GLY A 157 -2.27 8.56 -0.94
C GLY A 157 -2.93 9.85 -0.46
N GLY A 158 -4.22 9.81 -0.11
CA GLY A 158 -4.95 10.93 0.44
C GLY A 158 -4.46 11.32 1.83
N LEU A 159 -4.24 10.33 2.72
CA LEU A 159 -3.67 10.56 4.04
C LEU A 159 -2.25 11.12 3.96
N TYR A 160 -1.43 10.63 3.03
CA TYR A 160 -0.09 11.15 2.79
C TYR A 160 -0.12 12.61 2.31
N TRP A 161 -1.01 12.94 1.37
CA TRP A 161 -1.19 14.32 0.94
C TRP A 161 -1.64 15.24 2.07
N TRP A 162 -2.58 14.80 2.92
CA TRP A 162 -3.09 15.59 4.02
C TRP A 162 -2.10 15.74 5.18
N LYS A 163 -1.42 14.65 5.55
CA LYS A 163 -0.50 14.56 6.71
C LYS A 163 0.77 13.79 6.34
N PRO A 164 1.71 14.40 5.57
CA PRO A 164 2.94 13.71 5.15
C PRO A 164 3.79 13.16 6.30
N GLN A 165 3.67 13.76 7.50
CA GLN A 165 4.34 13.29 8.72
C GLN A 165 3.83 11.94 9.22
N TRP A 166 2.70 11.45 8.73
CA TRP A 166 2.17 10.11 9.03
C TRP A 166 2.78 9.01 8.18
N PHE A 167 3.73 9.34 7.31
CA PHE A 167 4.38 8.37 6.42
C PHE A 167 4.82 7.07 7.12
N PRO A 168 5.45 7.07 8.33
CA PRO A 168 5.78 5.83 9.03
C PRO A 168 4.55 5.01 9.43
N ALA A 169 3.46 5.67 9.82
CA ALA A 169 2.21 4.99 10.14
C ALA A 169 1.55 4.38 8.89
N LEU A 170 1.60 5.10 7.75
CA LEU A 170 1.06 4.58 6.48
C LEU A 170 1.84 3.36 6.00
N LEU A 171 3.16 3.40 6.09
CA LEU A 171 4.03 2.27 5.77
C LEU A 171 3.69 1.04 6.63
N LEU A 172 3.53 1.23 7.95
CA LEU A 172 3.14 0.16 8.85
C LEU A 172 1.71 -0.32 8.56
N SER A 173 0.79 0.61 8.29
CA SER A 173 -0.60 0.29 7.94
C SER A 173 -0.69 -0.61 6.71
N HIS A 174 0.04 -0.27 5.64
CA HIS A 174 0.08 -1.06 4.42
C HIS A 174 0.64 -2.46 4.70
N ALA A 175 1.81 -2.55 5.31
CA ALA A 175 2.47 -3.81 5.62
C ALA A 175 1.60 -4.75 6.47
N VAL A 176 0.97 -4.22 7.51
CA VAL A 176 0.10 -5.00 8.41
C VAL A 176 -1.19 -5.40 7.70
N TRP A 177 -1.78 -4.48 6.93
CA TRP A 177 -3.02 -4.75 6.21
C TRP A 177 -2.83 -5.83 5.13
N ASP A 178 -1.78 -5.75 4.33
CA ASP A 178 -1.46 -6.75 3.31
C ASP A 178 -1.30 -8.15 3.92
N ALA A 179 -0.47 -8.26 4.95
CA ALA A 179 -0.24 -9.52 5.63
C ALA A 179 -1.54 -10.07 6.28
N ALA A 180 -2.34 -9.19 6.87
CA ALA A 180 -3.61 -9.56 7.47
C ALA A 180 -4.61 -10.06 6.43
N VAL A 181 -4.93 -9.23 5.43
CA VAL A 181 -5.98 -9.54 4.44
C VAL A 181 -5.58 -10.70 3.53
N PHE A 182 -4.31 -10.78 3.14
CA PHE A 182 -3.88 -11.76 2.19
C PHE A 182 -3.60 -13.13 2.80
N VAL A 183 -3.13 -13.16 4.08
CA VAL A 183 -2.67 -14.40 4.70
C VAL A 183 -3.43 -14.75 5.97
N TRP A 184 -3.45 -13.85 6.97
CA TRP A 184 -3.88 -14.24 8.31
C TRP A 184 -5.38 -14.09 8.57
N PHE A 185 -6.01 -13.09 7.97
CA PHE A 185 -7.44 -12.79 8.15
C PHE A 185 -8.07 -12.46 6.80
N PRO A 186 -8.12 -13.45 5.84
CA PRO A 186 -8.70 -13.23 4.53
C PRO A 186 -10.18 -12.87 4.63
N ILE A 187 -10.64 -12.07 3.68
CA ILE A 187 -12.02 -11.53 3.60
C ILE A 187 -12.84 -12.29 2.58
#